data_11660820f2d4a8fc6ee08da0d0d4ae04
#
_entry.id   11660820f2d4a8fc6ee08da0d0d4ae04
#
_cell.length_a   1.000
_cell.length_b   1.000
_cell.length_c   1.000
_cell.angle_alpha   90.00
_cell.angle_beta   90.00
_cell.angle_gamma   90.00
#
_symmetry.space_group_name_H-M   'P 1'
#
loop_
_entity.id
_entity.type
_entity.pdbx_description
1 polymer ?
#
loop_
_entity_poly.entity_id
_entity_poly.type
_entity_poly.pdbx_seq_one_letter_code
_entity_poly.pdbx_strand_id
1 'polypeptide(L)'
;MTQDTSMNINEILDHLPHRYPFVLVDKVLSYEVGKKIEAVKNVTINEPFFPGHFPHYPVMPGILIIEAMAQAAAILSFKTMNDKPVSYTHLTLPTN
;
A
#
# COMPACT_ATOMS: atom_id res chain seq x y z
N MET A 1 4.39 -15.80 -22.99
CA MET A 1 5.04 -15.79 -21.68
C MET A 1 4.34 -14.81 -20.76
N THR A 2 4.04 -15.25 -19.57
CA THR A 2 3.33 -14.40 -18.62
C THR A 2 4.28 -13.38 -18.01
N GLN A 3 3.86 -12.15 -17.96
CA GLN A 3 4.63 -11.12 -17.29
C GLN A 3 4.45 -11.28 -15.78
N ASP A 4 5.56 -11.20 -15.05
CA ASP A 4 5.51 -11.21 -13.60
C ASP A 4 5.06 -9.84 -13.10
N THR A 5 3.90 -9.79 -12.46
CA THR A 5 3.34 -8.57 -11.91
C THR A 5 3.35 -8.54 -10.39
N SER A 6 4.11 -9.45 -9.77
CA SER A 6 4.30 -9.38 -8.32
C SER A 6 5.38 -8.37 -7.98
N MET A 7 5.33 -7.87 -6.74
CA MET A 7 6.35 -6.94 -6.24
C MET A 7 6.68 -7.28 -4.80
N ASN A 8 7.99 -7.34 -4.51
CA ASN A 8 8.45 -7.49 -3.14
C ASN A 8 8.54 -6.11 -2.47
N ILE A 9 8.89 -6.11 -1.19
CA ILE A 9 8.92 -4.86 -0.42
C ILE A 9 9.92 -3.85 -1.00
N ASN A 10 11.04 -4.31 -1.51
CA ASN A 10 12.03 -3.39 -2.07
C ASN A 10 11.48 -2.65 -3.29
N GLU A 11 10.75 -3.36 -4.13
CA GLU A 11 10.12 -2.76 -5.30
C GLU A 11 9.00 -1.80 -4.89
N ILE A 12 8.25 -2.16 -3.84
CA ILE A 12 7.20 -1.29 -3.30
C ILE A 12 7.82 0.02 -2.80
N LEU A 13 8.94 -0.06 -2.09
CA LEU A 13 9.59 1.13 -1.57
C LEU A 13 10.15 2.03 -2.67
N ASP A 14 10.43 1.46 -3.85
CA ASP A 14 10.84 2.28 -5.00
C ASP A 14 9.69 3.12 -5.55
N HIS A 15 8.45 2.70 -5.29
CA HIS A 15 7.27 3.38 -5.81
C HIS A 15 6.58 4.28 -4.79
N LEU A 16 6.74 3.99 -3.51
CA LEU A 16 6.09 4.76 -2.45
C LEU A 16 7.13 5.55 -1.67
N PRO A 17 6.83 6.80 -1.31
CA PRO A 17 7.71 7.58 -0.44
C PRO A 17 7.58 7.18 1.01
N HIS A 18 6.51 6.45 1.34
CA HIS A 18 6.22 6.05 2.72
C HIS A 18 7.33 5.19 3.28
N ARG A 19 7.61 5.37 4.57
CA ARG A 19 8.58 4.57 5.30
C ARG A 19 7.97 4.22 6.65
N TYR A 20 8.61 3.32 7.37
CA TYR A 20 8.15 2.92 8.69
C TYR A 20 7.83 4.15 9.55
N PRO A 21 6.73 4.21 10.26
CA PRO A 21 5.68 3.16 10.36
C PRO A 21 4.53 3.34 9.38
N PHE A 22 4.69 4.12 8.34
CA PHE A 22 3.60 4.53 7.45
C PHE A 22 3.51 3.73 6.16
N VAL A 23 4.51 2.92 5.82
CA VAL A 23 4.37 2.03 4.67
C VAL A 23 3.54 0.83 5.09
N LEU A 24 2.41 0.62 4.42
CA LEU A 24 1.44 -0.40 4.84
C LEU A 24 1.27 -1.54 3.87
N VAL A 25 1.89 -1.46 2.68
CA VAL A 25 1.81 -2.55 1.72
C VAL A 25 3.06 -3.38 1.83
N ASP A 26 2.90 -4.66 2.15
CA ASP A 26 4.03 -5.56 2.36
C ASP A 26 4.43 -6.30 1.08
N LYS A 27 3.45 -6.54 0.20
CA LYS A 27 3.69 -7.34 -0.99
C LYS A 27 2.58 -7.06 -2.00
N VAL A 28 2.93 -7.05 -3.27
CA VAL A 28 1.95 -7.02 -4.35
C VAL A 28 1.94 -8.41 -4.97
N LEU A 29 0.77 -9.03 -4.99
CA LEU A 29 0.60 -10.35 -5.59
C LEU A 29 0.52 -10.26 -7.11
N SER A 30 -0.24 -9.29 -7.60
CA SER A 30 -0.40 -9.08 -9.04
C SER A 30 -1.05 -7.73 -9.30
N TYR A 31 -0.90 -7.24 -10.50
CA TYR A 31 -1.62 -6.05 -10.94
C TYR A 31 -1.93 -6.13 -12.42
N GLU A 32 -2.98 -5.42 -12.84
CA GLU A 32 -3.31 -5.19 -14.24
C GLU A 32 -3.33 -3.69 -14.48
N VAL A 33 -2.48 -3.23 -15.35
CA VAL A 33 -2.34 -1.80 -15.64
C VAL A 33 -3.70 -1.20 -15.97
N GLY A 34 -4.03 -0.12 -15.27
CA GLY A 34 -5.29 0.60 -15.48
C GLY A 34 -6.53 -0.08 -14.95
N LYS A 35 -6.41 -1.23 -14.26
CA LYS A 35 -7.58 -1.99 -13.83
C LYS A 35 -7.60 -2.33 -12.37
N LYS A 36 -6.63 -3.12 -11.89
CA LYS A 36 -6.68 -3.62 -10.51
C LYS A 36 -5.31 -3.96 -9.98
N ILE A 37 -5.24 -4.06 -8.66
CA ILE A 37 -4.06 -4.53 -7.95
C ILE A 37 -4.50 -5.40 -6.78
N GLU A 38 -3.78 -6.48 -6.54
CA GLU A 38 -3.96 -7.31 -5.36
C GLU A 38 -2.70 -7.24 -4.53
N ALA A 39 -2.85 -6.83 -3.29
CA ALA A 39 -1.72 -6.60 -2.40
C ALA A 39 -2.00 -7.18 -1.03
N VAL A 40 -0.95 -7.27 -0.23
CA VAL A 40 -1.01 -7.85 1.11
C VAL A 40 -0.48 -6.84 2.12
N LYS A 41 -1.22 -6.66 3.20
CA LYS A 41 -0.77 -6.00 4.42
C LYS A 41 -0.77 -7.04 5.52
N ASN A 42 0.41 -7.41 5.99
CA ASN A 42 0.52 -8.32 7.12
C ASN A 42 0.16 -7.59 8.41
N VAL A 43 -0.65 -8.23 9.24
CA VAL A 43 -1.07 -7.64 10.51
C VAL A 43 -0.57 -8.53 11.63
N THR A 44 0.25 -7.98 12.52
CA THR A 44 0.77 -8.73 13.67
C THR A 44 0.54 -7.92 14.94
N ILE A 45 0.64 -8.60 16.09
CA ILE A 45 0.53 -7.93 17.37
C ILE A 45 1.66 -6.90 17.59
N ASN A 46 2.74 -7.02 16.82
CA ASN A 46 3.87 -6.09 16.91
C ASN A 46 3.65 -4.79 16.12
N GLU A 47 2.47 -4.59 15.54
CA GLU A 47 2.17 -3.34 14.87
C GLU A 47 2.21 -2.19 15.88
N PRO A 48 2.82 -1.05 15.53
CA PRO A 48 3.01 0.03 16.49
C PRO A 48 1.72 0.68 16.98
N PHE A 49 0.61 0.47 16.28
CA PHE A 49 -0.66 1.09 16.67
C PHE A 49 -1.47 0.28 17.67
N PHE A 50 -1.20 -1.02 17.84
CA PHE A 50 -2.04 -1.85 18.69
C PHE A 50 -2.00 -1.47 20.18
N PRO A 51 -0.88 -1.02 20.76
CA PRO A 51 -0.92 -0.59 22.16
C PRO A 51 -1.93 0.50 22.44
N GLY A 52 -2.24 1.33 21.44
CA GLY A 52 -3.24 2.36 21.60
C GLY A 52 -4.62 1.99 21.08
N HIS A 53 -4.76 0.85 20.39
CA HIS A 53 -5.99 0.54 19.68
C HIS A 53 -6.33 -0.95 19.71
N PHE A 54 -6.49 -1.63 20.79
CA PHE A 54 -6.55 -1.15 22.16
C PHE A 54 -5.68 -2.03 23.05
N PRO A 55 -5.23 -1.59 24.23
CA PRO A 55 -4.25 -2.35 25.04
C PRO A 55 -4.67 -3.77 25.37
N HIS A 56 -5.95 -4.01 25.61
CA HIS A 56 -6.45 -5.33 25.99
C HIS A 56 -7.21 -6.03 24.88
N TYR A 57 -7.38 -5.38 23.75
CA TYR A 57 -8.14 -5.96 22.65
C TYR A 57 -7.66 -5.34 21.32
N PRO A 58 -6.63 -5.91 20.72
CA PRO A 58 -6.07 -5.37 19.49
C PRO A 58 -7.09 -5.41 18.35
N VAL A 59 -7.32 -4.25 17.75
CA VAL A 59 -8.22 -4.11 16.61
C VAL A 59 -7.49 -3.29 15.54
N MET A 60 -7.49 -3.80 14.32
CA MET A 60 -6.89 -3.06 13.21
C MET A 60 -7.69 -1.80 12.95
N PRO A 61 -7.07 -0.61 13.07
CA PRO A 61 -7.80 0.64 12.82
C PRO A 61 -8.32 0.69 11.39
N GLY A 62 -9.62 0.98 11.24
CA GLY A 62 -10.24 1.03 9.92
C GLY A 62 -9.59 2.07 9.01
N ILE A 63 -9.17 3.21 9.59
CA ILE A 63 -8.53 4.25 8.80
C ILE A 63 -7.21 3.75 8.18
N LEU A 64 -6.50 2.85 8.86
CA LEU A 64 -5.26 2.29 8.33
C LEU A 64 -5.53 1.27 7.25
N ILE A 65 -6.66 0.58 7.29
CA ILE A 65 -7.07 -0.29 6.20
C ILE A 65 -7.30 0.53 4.94
N ILE A 66 -7.98 1.65 5.08
CA ILE A 66 -8.20 2.56 3.96
C ILE A 66 -6.89 3.12 3.44
N GLU A 67 -5.98 3.47 4.33
CA GLU A 67 -4.66 3.97 3.93
C GLU A 67 -3.87 2.91 3.16
N ALA A 68 -3.91 1.66 3.61
CA ALA A 68 -3.23 0.58 2.90
C ALA A 68 -3.79 0.42 1.48
N MET A 69 -5.12 0.51 1.34
CA MET A 69 -5.75 0.46 0.03
C MET A 69 -5.34 1.64 -0.85
N ALA A 70 -5.21 2.82 -0.27
CA ALA A 70 -4.77 4.00 -0.99
C ALA A 70 -3.33 3.84 -1.48
N GLN A 71 -2.46 3.26 -0.66
CA GLN A 71 -1.09 3.01 -1.06
C GLN A 71 -1.02 1.99 -2.19
N ALA A 72 -1.82 0.93 -2.13
CA ALA A 72 -1.89 -0.03 -3.23
C ALA A 72 -2.37 0.65 -4.52
N ALA A 73 -3.36 1.52 -4.41
CA ALA A 73 -3.85 2.27 -5.56
C ALA A 73 -2.77 3.18 -6.14
N ALA A 74 -1.95 3.78 -5.28
CA ALA A 74 -0.84 4.61 -5.74
C ALA A 74 0.18 3.79 -6.53
N ILE A 75 0.51 2.59 -6.05
CA ILE A 75 1.42 1.70 -6.77
C ILE A 75 0.85 1.39 -8.15
N LEU A 76 -0.43 1.06 -8.21
CA LEU A 76 -1.08 0.76 -9.49
C LEU A 76 -1.03 1.97 -10.44
N SER A 77 -1.22 3.17 -9.90
CA SER A 77 -1.13 4.39 -10.70
C SER A 77 0.26 4.57 -11.29
N PHE A 78 1.31 4.36 -10.50
CA PHE A 78 2.67 4.46 -11.01
C PHE A 78 2.92 3.43 -12.10
N LYS A 79 2.48 2.20 -11.93
CA LYS A 79 2.64 1.16 -12.94
C LYS A 79 1.85 1.46 -14.19
N THR A 80 0.65 1.99 -14.04
CA THR A 80 -0.19 2.37 -15.17
C THR A 80 0.46 3.47 -16.00
N MET A 81 1.22 4.33 -15.36
CA MET A 81 1.93 5.43 -16.04
C MET A 81 3.37 5.06 -16.38
N ASN A 82 3.64 3.78 -16.55
CA ASN A 82 4.96 3.25 -16.93
C ASN A 82 6.05 3.62 -15.95
N ASP A 83 5.73 3.58 -14.66
CA ASP A 83 6.68 3.86 -13.57
C ASP A 83 7.23 5.28 -13.57
N LYS A 84 6.63 6.18 -14.31
CA LYS A 84 7.08 7.55 -14.29
C LYS A 84 6.72 8.21 -12.96
N PRO A 85 7.63 8.98 -12.38
CA PRO A 85 7.29 9.74 -11.18
C PRO A 85 6.11 10.66 -11.47
N VAL A 86 5.15 10.65 -10.56
CA VAL A 86 3.96 11.46 -10.68
C VAL A 86 3.91 12.38 -9.49
N SER A 87 3.49 13.63 -9.72
CA SER A 87 3.25 14.53 -8.61
C SER A 87 2.25 13.93 -7.65
N TYR A 88 2.55 14.01 -6.36
CA TYR A 88 1.65 13.46 -5.36
C TYR A 88 0.30 14.12 -5.34
N THR A 89 0.19 15.30 -5.92
CA THR A 89 -1.11 15.93 -6.06
C THR A 89 -2.04 15.13 -6.95
N HIS A 90 -1.49 14.33 -7.86
CA HIS A 90 -2.29 13.46 -8.72
C HIS A 90 -2.76 12.21 -8.00
N LEU A 91 -2.17 11.91 -6.86
CA LEU A 91 -2.50 10.73 -6.07
C LEU A 91 -3.36 11.08 -4.87
N THR A 92 -3.79 12.33 -4.79
CA THR A 92 -4.66 12.76 -3.71
C THR A 92 -5.99 12.04 -3.81
N LEU A 93 -6.40 11.43 -2.70
CA LEU A 93 -7.65 10.70 -2.68
C LEU A 93 -8.83 11.66 -2.64
N PRO A 94 -9.95 11.27 -3.26
CA PRO A 94 -11.15 12.11 -3.24
C PRO A 94 -11.68 12.36 -1.84
N THR A 95 -11.28 11.54 -0.90
CA THR A 95 -11.75 11.67 0.48
C THR A 95 -11.04 12.75 1.28
N ASN A 96 -10.03 13.32 0.73
CA ASN A 96 -9.31 14.38 1.41
C ASN A 96 -10.15 15.63 1.59
#